data_03f821b2879b392c99b8e2d775525f18
#
_entry.id   03f821b2879b392c99b8e2d775525f18
#
_cell.length_a   1.000
_cell.length_b   1.000
_cell.length_c   1.000
_cell.angle_alpha   90.00
_cell.angle_beta   90.00
_cell.angle_gamma   90.00
#
_symmetry.space_group_name_H-M   'P 1'
#
loop_
_entity.id
_entity.type
_entity.pdbx_description
1 polymer ?
#
loop_
_entity_poly.entity_id
_entity_poly.type
_entity_poly.pdbx_seq_one_letter_code
_entity_poly.pdbx_strand_id
1 'polypeptide(L)'
;MTMKGFTWNKCGSRQPDKLVMGMGHMTRANSEDCLFAVKGKLPTRLDAGIIQSFTSPRLEHSRKPDVVRDKLVRLLGYVPRIELFARGDLPDGWHGWGNQCNGGIQLHDALWQVV
;
A
#
# COMPACT_ATOMS: atom_id res chain seq x y z
N MET A 1 15.47 2.24 -10.68
CA MET A 1 14.28 2.48 -11.53
C MET A 1 13.08 2.78 -10.66
N THR A 2 12.27 3.74 -11.04
CA THR A 2 11.04 4.10 -10.34
C THR A 2 9.91 4.16 -11.34
N MET A 3 8.76 3.59 -11.00
CA MET A 3 7.59 3.57 -11.86
C MET A 3 6.32 3.71 -11.04
N LYS A 4 5.23 4.11 -11.68
CA LYS A 4 3.92 4.14 -11.03
C LYS A 4 3.42 2.72 -10.81
N GLY A 5 3.09 2.39 -9.57
CA GLY A 5 2.53 1.09 -9.22
C GLY A 5 1.02 1.10 -9.21
N PHE A 6 0.43 1.93 -8.35
CA PHE A 6 -1.02 2.04 -8.22
C PHE A 6 -1.48 3.49 -8.14
N THR A 7 -2.74 3.72 -8.47
CA THR A 7 -3.45 4.97 -8.15
C THR A 7 -4.70 4.60 -7.35
N TRP A 8 -4.78 5.13 -6.16
CA TRP A 8 -5.95 4.98 -5.30
C TRP A 8 -6.87 6.18 -5.46
N ASN A 9 -8.04 5.96 -6.04
CA ASN A 9 -9.09 6.96 -6.11
C ASN A 9 -9.95 6.84 -4.85
N LYS A 10 -9.98 7.89 -4.05
CA LYS A 10 -10.64 7.89 -2.74
C LYS A 10 -12.13 8.12 -2.90
N CYS A 11 -12.95 7.23 -2.36
CA CYS A 11 -14.39 7.39 -2.33
C CYS A 11 -14.89 7.53 -0.88
N GLY A 12 -16.16 7.93 -0.73
CA GLY A 12 -16.80 7.98 0.57
C GLY A 12 -17.19 6.60 1.04
N SER A 13 -17.10 6.35 2.36
CA SER A 13 -17.46 5.06 2.93
C SER A 13 -18.97 4.76 2.81
N ARG A 14 -19.81 5.79 2.72
CA ARG A 14 -21.26 5.68 2.57
C ARG A 14 -21.74 5.91 1.14
N GLN A 15 -20.87 6.39 0.27
CA GLN A 15 -21.19 6.71 -1.13
C GLN A 15 -20.01 6.24 -2.00
N PRO A 16 -19.88 4.91 -2.23
CA PRO A 16 -18.72 4.37 -2.92
C PRO A 16 -18.61 4.76 -4.39
N ASP A 17 -19.67 5.25 -4.98
CA ASP A 17 -19.70 5.77 -6.36
C ASP A 17 -19.31 7.25 -6.45
N LYS A 18 -19.11 7.92 -5.31
CA LYS A 18 -18.67 9.31 -5.28
C LYS A 18 -17.25 9.43 -4.77
N LEU A 19 -16.39 10.06 -5.56
CA LEU A 19 -15.04 10.39 -5.14
C LEU A 19 -15.06 11.52 -4.12
N VAL A 20 -14.25 11.39 -3.07
CA VAL A 20 -14.07 12.47 -2.10
C VAL A 20 -13.19 13.55 -2.69
N MET A 21 -13.33 14.78 -2.20
CA MET A 21 -12.51 15.90 -2.60
C MET A 21 -11.61 16.31 -1.45
N GLY A 22 -10.30 16.27 -1.69
CA GLY A 22 -9.31 16.77 -0.77
C GLY A 22 -8.86 18.18 -1.12
N MET A 23 -7.75 18.58 -0.55
CA MET A 23 -7.12 19.85 -0.82
C MET A 23 -5.87 19.65 -1.68
N GLY A 24 -5.61 20.59 -2.58
CA GLY A 24 -4.43 20.61 -3.43
C GLY A 24 -4.08 22.05 -3.79
N HIS A 25 -2.95 22.26 -4.47
CA HIS A 25 -2.51 23.61 -4.83
C HIS A 25 -3.37 24.24 -5.92
N MET A 26 -3.46 23.57 -7.06
CA MET A 26 -4.21 24.08 -8.22
C MET A 26 -5.52 23.32 -8.40
N THR A 27 -5.50 22.03 -8.15
CA THR A 27 -6.69 21.16 -8.25
C THR A 27 -6.93 20.49 -6.91
N ARG A 28 -8.18 20.09 -6.69
CA ARG A 28 -8.55 19.38 -5.45
C ARG A 28 -8.13 17.93 -5.57
N ALA A 29 -7.33 17.47 -4.59
CA ALA A 29 -6.79 16.12 -4.60
C ALA A 29 -7.85 15.11 -4.15
N ASN A 30 -8.05 14.06 -4.93
CA ASN A 30 -8.92 12.94 -4.59
C ASN A 30 -8.30 11.57 -4.85
N SER A 31 -7.00 11.55 -5.13
CA SER A 31 -6.27 10.31 -5.39
C SER A 31 -4.89 10.35 -4.73
N GLU A 32 -4.33 9.17 -4.53
CA GLU A 32 -2.93 9.00 -4.13
C GLU A 32 -2.25 7.98 -5.04
N ASP A 33 -1.01 8.27 -5.40
CA ASP A 33 -0.19 7.35 -6.18
C ASP A 33 0.74 6.55 -5.28
N CYS A 34 0.84 5.26 -5.57
CA CYS A 34 1.85 4.37 -5.01
C CYS A 34 2.94 4.18 -6.05
N LEU A 35 4.16 4.57 -5.72
CA LEU A 35 5.30 4.43 -6.60
C LEU A 35 6.07 3.15 -6.29
N PHE A 36 6.49 2.45 -7.33
CA PHE A 36 7.39 1.31 -7.20
C PHE A 36 8.82 1.77 -7.49
N ALA A 37 9.73 1.42 -6.61
CA ALA A 37 11.16 1.63 -6.82
C ALA A 37 11.86 0.27 -6.74
N VAL A 38 12.79 0.04 -7.65
CA VAL A 38 13.50 -1.24 -7.74
C VAL A 38 14.99 -1.00 -7.65
N LYS A 39 15.64 -1.77 -6.80
CA LYS A 39 17.10 -1.85 -6.71
C LYS A 39 17.54 -3.20 -7.27
N GLY A 40 18.38 -3.17 -8.30
CA GLY A 40 18.83 -4.38 -8.97
C GLY A 40 17.85 -4.86 -10.04
N LYS A 41 17.67 -6.16 -10.14
CA LYS A 41 16.86 -6.77 -11.18
C LYS A 41 15.36 -6.59 -10.88
N LEU A 42 14.59 -6.20 -11.89
CA LEU A 42 13.14 -6.09 -11.77
C LEU A 42 12.54 -7.49 -11.51
N PRO A 43 11.73 -7.66 -10.45
CA PRO A 43 11.05 -8.93 -10.22
C PRO A 43 10.08 -9.28 -11.35
N THR A 44 9.89 -10.58 -11.59
CA THR A 44 8.89 -11.03 -12.54
C THR A 44 7.51 -10.97 -11.90
N ARG A 45 6.57 -10.30 -12.56
CA ARG A 45 5.19 -10.27 -12.08
C ARG A 45 4.54 -11.64 -12.25
N LEU A 46 3.77 -12.05 -11.25
CA LEU A 46 3.04 -13.32 -11.27
C LEU A 46 1.65 -13.21 -11.87
N ASP A 47 1.02 -12.03 -11.74
CA ASP A 47 -0.33 -11.78 -12.24
C ASP A 47 -0.32 -10.53 -13.12
N ALA A 48 -0.46 -10.73 -14.41
CA ALA A 48 -0.49 -9.64 -15.39
C ALA A 48 -1.84 -8.89 -15.40
N GLY A 49 -2.84 -9.41 -14.70
CA GLY A 49 -4.17 -8.80 -14.62
C GLY A 49 -4.36 -7.79 -13.50
N ILE A 50 -3.31 -7.44 -12.76
CA ILE A 50 -3.41 -6.44 -11.70
C ILE A 50 -3.60 -5.06 -12.33
N ILE A 51 -4.74 -4.44 -12.05
CA ILE A 51 -5.09 -3.12 -12.60
C ILE A 51 -4.45 -2.03 -11.74
N GLN A 52 -3.86 -1.03 -12.38
CA GLN A 52 -3.12 0.04 -11.72
C GLN A 52 -4.03 0.97 -10.91
N SER A 53 -5.15 1.40 -11.47
CA SER A 53 -6.08 2.32 -10.83
C SER A 53 -7.19 1.56 -10.12
N PHE A 54 -7.51 1.96 -8.90
CA PHE A 54 -8.61 1.37 -8.15
C PHE A 54 -9.30 2.41 -7.28
N THR A 55 -10.55 2.14 -6.91
CA THR A 55 -11.35 2.98 -6.03
C THR A 55 -11.59 2.24 -4.72
N SER A 56 -11.35 2.93 -3.61
CA SER A 56 -11.55 2.39 -2.27
C SER A 56 -11.88 3.51 -1.30
N PRO A 57 -12.69 3.24 -0.25
CA PRO A 57 -13.05 4.26 0.72
C PRO A 57 -11.84 4.86 1.42
N ARG A 58 -11.92 6.18 1.66
CA ARG A 58 -10.97 6.87 2.52
C ARG A 58 -11.19 6.40 3.97
N LEU A 59 -10.11 6.02 4.61
CA LEU A 59 -10.07 5.56 5.99
C LEU A 59 -9.63 6.69 6.93
N GLU A 60 -9.20 6.35 8.15
CA GLU A 60 -8.65 7.33 9.07
C GLU A 60 -7.48 8.08 8.42
N HIS A 61 -7.14 9.24 8.96
CA HIS A 61 -6.04 10.07 8.43
C HIS A 61 -4.77 9.24 8.22
N SER A 62 -4.20 9.34 7.04
CA SER A 62 -2.98 8.65 6.59
C SER A 62 -3.08 7.13 6.50
N ARG A 63 -4.23 6.50 6.80
CA ARG A 63 -4.37 5.06 6.65
C ARG A 63 -4.57 4.69 5.18
N LYS A 64 -3.83 3.67 4.73
CA LYS A 64 -3.89 3.16 3.37
C LYS A 64 -4.84 1.96 3.29
N PRO A 65 -5.51 1.72 2.14
CA PRO A 65 -6.43 0.60 2.01
C PRO A 65 -5.70 -0.74 2.01
N ASP A 66 -6.30 -1.72 2.69
CA ASP A 66 -5.71 -3.07 2.82
C ASP A 66 -5.61 -3.79 1.47
N VAL A 67 -6.43 -3.42 0.50
CA VAL A 67 -6.41 -4.03 -0.84
C VAL A 67 -5.04 -3.88 -1.52
N VAL A 68 -4.25 -2.89 -1.16
CA VAL A 68 -2.89 -2.71 -1.70
C VAL A 68 -2.00 -3.88 -1.32
N ARG A 69 -2.11 -4.36 -0.08
CA ARG A 69 -1.35 -5.56 0.37
C ARG A 69 -1.71 -6.78 -0.46
N ASP A 70 -2.99 -7.01 -0.71
CA ASP A 70 -3.46 -8.13 -1.53
C ASP A 70 -2.96 -8.02 -2.97
N LYS A 71 -3.01 -6.82 -3.55
CA LYS A 71 -2.51 -6.57 -4.90
C LYS A 71 -1.00 -6.85 -5.00
N LEU A 72 -0.23 -6.46 -3.99
CA LEU A 72 1.22 -6.69 -3.96
C LEU A 72 1.54 -8.19 -3.89
N VAL A 73 0.83 -8.94 -3.07
CA VAL A 73 1.02 -10.40 -2.97
C VAL A 73 0.64 -11.09 -4.29
N ARG A 74 -0.45 -10.70 -4.91
CA ARG A 74 -0.84 -11.24 -6.22
C ARG A 74 0.18 -10.91 -7.31
N LEU A 75 0.78 -9.72 -7.24
CA LEU A 75 1.75 -9.27 -8.23
C LEU A 75 3.10 -9.97 -8.07
N LEU A 76 3.59 -10.11 -6.84
CA LEU A 76 4.96 -10.54 -6.55
C LEU A 76 5.06 -11.88 -5.84
N GLY A 77 3.97 -12.43 -5.33
CA GLY A 77 3.95 -13.69 -4.59
C GLY A 77 4.31 -13.54 -3.12
N TYR A 78 4.50 -14.67 -2.47
CA TYR A 78 4.78 -14.73 -1.03
C TYR A 78 6.29 -14.56 -0.77
N VAL A 79 6.84 -13.43 -1.18
CA VAL A 79 8.21 -13.05 -0.89
C VAL A 79 8.29 -12.43 0.51
N PRO A 80 9.49 -12.38 1.13
CA PRO A 80 9.66 -11.62 2.39
C PRO A 80 9.18 -10.19 2.21
N ARG A 81 8.38 -9.70 3.16
CA ARG A 81 7.76 -8.39 3.03
C ARG A 81 7.54 -7.72 4.38
N ILE A 82 7.70 -6.41 4.37
CA ILE A 82 7.53 -5.57 5.56
C ILE A 82 6.76 -4.31 5.18
N GLU A 83 5.87 -3.86 6.06
CA GLU A 83 5.22 -2.56 5.95
C GLU A 83 5.77 -1.64 7.03
N LEU A 84 6.37 -0.53 6.62
CA LEU A 84 6.82 0.50 7.53
C LEU A 84 5.65 1.43 7.85
N PHE A 85 5.57 1.88 9.09
CA PHE A 85 4.47 2.71 9.61
C PHE A 85 3.11 2.01 9.48
N ALA A 86 3.11 0.69 9.66
CA ALA A 86 1.89 -0.11 9.65
C ALA A 86 0.98 0.27 10.82
N ARG A 87 -0.32 0.03 10.64
CA ARG A 87 -1.34 0.29 11.66
C ARG A 87 -2.14 -0.96 11.95
N GLY A 88 -2.43 -1.20 13.23
CA GLY A 88 -3.25 -2.31 13.67
C GLY A 88 -2.58 -3.66 13.45
N ASP A 89 -3.40 -4.68 13.22
CA ASP A 89 -2.93 -6.03 13.03
C ASP A 89 -2.38 -6.24 11.63
N LEU A 90 -1.34 -7.06 11.55
CA LEU A 90 -0.71 -7.40 10.27
C LEU A 90 -1.34 -8.68 9.70
N PRO A 91 -1.55 -8.75 8.37
CA PRO A 91 -1.93 -10.00 7.74
C PRO A 91 -0.82 -11.06 7.88
N ASP A 92 -1.20 -12.32 7.75
CA ASP A 92 -0.25 -13.42 7.78
C ASP A 92 0.86 -13.24 6.73
N GLY A 93 2.09 -13.50 7.14
CA GLY A 93 3.25 -13.40 6.27
C GLY A 93 3.81 -11.98 6.11
N TRP A 94 3.23 -11.00 6.76
CA TRP A 94 3.74 -9.62 6.75
C TRP A 94 4.47 -9.31 8.05
N HIS A 95 5.64 -8.71 7.91
CA HIS A 95 6.32 -8.02 9.01
C HIS A 95 5.91 -6.57 9.02
N GLY A 96 5.97 -5.92 10.17
CA GLY A 96 5.60 -4.53 10.29
C GLY A 96 6.44 -3.79 11.32
N TRP A 97 6.50 -2.48 11.13
CA TRP A 97 7.14 -1.57 12.05
C TRP A 97 6.33 -0.28 12.13
N GLY A 98 6.22 0.27 13.32
CA GLY A 98 5.52 1.53 13.55
C GLY A 98 4.91 1.57 14.94
N ASN A 99 4.71 2.77 15.47
CA ASN A 99 4.16 2.97 16.82
C ASN A 99 2.66 2.64 16.92
N GLN A 100 1.98 2.45 15.80
CA GLN A 100 0.57 2.05 15.75
C GLN A 100 0.39 0.61 15.26
N CYS A 101 1.49 -0.13 15.09
CA CYS A 101 1.48 -1.51 14.60
C CYS A 101 1.36 -2.48 15.77
N ASN A 102 0.34 -3.35 15.75
CA ASN A 102 0.18 -4.41 16.73
C ASN A 102 1.13 -5.57 16.40
N GLY A 103 1.91 -6.02 17.39
CA GLY A 103 2.90 -7.08 17.16
C GLY A 103 4.07 -6.65 16.28
N GLY A 104 4.26 -5.35 16.12
CA GLY A 104 5.41 -4.82 15.39
C GLY A 104 6.72 -5.09 16.11
N ILE A 105 7.80 -5.13 15.35
CA ILE A 105 9.15 -5.39 15.85
C ILE A 105 10.00 -4.14 15.69
N GLN A 106 11.13 -4.10 16.39
CA GLN A 106 12.09 -3.02 16.21
C GLN A 106 12.58 -2.99 14.75
N LEU A 107 12.82 -1.80 14.22
CA LEU A 107 13.19 -1.64 12.81
C LEU A 107 14.42 -2.48 12.45
N HIS A 108 15.39 -2.53 13.33
CA HIS A 108 16.58 -3.35 13.13
C HIS A 108 16.23 -4.84 12.93
N ASP A 109 15.40 -5.39 13.81
CA ASP A 109 14.97 -6.78 13.73
C ASP A 109 14.09 -7.03 12.51
N ALA A 110 13.21 -6.08 12.18
CA ALA A 110 12.35 -6.17 11.02
C ALA A 110 13.17 -6.31 9.73
N LEU A 111 14.20 -5.49 9.56
CA LEU A 111 15.05 -5.53 8.37
C LEU A 111 15.82 -6.84 8.26
N TRP A 112 16.27 -7.40 9.39
CA TRP A 112 16.97 -8.68 9.41
C TRP A 112 16.07 -9.86 9.06
N GLN A 113 14.80 -9.79 9.42
CA GLN A 113 13.85 -10.87 9.12
C GLN A 113 13.42 -10.93 7.66
N VAL A 114 13.54 -9.84 6.91
CA VAL A 114 13.10 -9.78 5.52
C VAL A 114 14.24 -9.81 4.49
N VAL A 115 15.48 -9.87 4.94
CA VAL A 115 16.66 -9.94 4.04
C VAL A 115 17.28 -11.33 3.96
#